data_83557d65b27e88b264935d0589e664d8
#
_entry.id   83557d65b27e88b264935d0589e664d8
#
_cell.length_a   1.000
_cell.length_b   1.000
_cell.length_c   1.000
_cell.angle_alpha   90.00
_cell.angle_beta   90.00
_cell.angle_gamma   90.00
#
_symmetry.space_group_name_H-M   'P 1'
#
loop_
_entity.id
_entity.type
_entity.pdbx_description
1 polymer ?
#
loop_
_entity_poly.entity_id
_entity_poly.type
_entity_poly.pdbx_seq_one_letter_code
_entity_poly.pdbx_strand_id
1 'polypeptide(L)'
;MIFESFPLNLDKKRKENNMENLIIATTPLQAKIANYIQNLYSEEKFLKVYITPVMNERQEYYSRDFDLVFHVADEATYEQVLNQCTKEYDKIFYASFDNPLILDIVARSNYKHLMSFDDGYADIYPKGMYALPLDYRQVGKYGLTRDDLINNTEKHYTLYDSDFHVVAKEKLVYLQDFFMLDIEPVKNGKTAKVLLGQNFSEEDESISVNFITTYAKALNVDYYVPHPKEKFKIDNVKYLVTPLIFEDALVELFKEYEFVEVYHFTSSVSLHLKNTENVVVKGIEVPYYNDRQNELRRQGCEFVHVTLGW
;
A
#
# COMPACT_ATOMS: atom_id res chain seq x y z
N MET A 1 60.91 23.56 16.13
CA MET A 1 60.01 22.40 15.99
C MET A 1 58.97 22.77 14.94
N ILE A 2 59.19 22.33 13.71
CA ILE A 2 58.36 22.66 12.56
C ILE A 2 57.33 21.51 12.45
N PHE A 3 56.04 21.82 12.60
CA PHE A 3 54.97 20.88 12.35
C PHE A 3 54.67 20.83 10.86
N GLU A 4 55.08 19.78 10.19
CA GLU A 4 54.66 19.45 8.84
C GLU A 4 53.19 18.97 8.87
N SER A 5 52.34 19.71 8.17
CA SER A 5 50.96 19.32 7.90
C SER A 5 50.93 18.31 6.73
N PHE A 6 50.53 17.06 7.01
CA PHE A 6 50.21 16.09 5.98
C PHE A 6 48.87 16.45 5.31
N PRO A 7 48.81 16.54 3.98
CA PRO A 7 47.55 16.69 3.30
C PRO A 7 46.81 15.33 3.32
N LEU A 8 45.63 15.31 3.94
CA LEU A 8 44.66 14.21 3.81
C LEU A 8 44.17 14.20 2.38
N ASN A 9 44.68 13.24 1.59
CA ASN A 9 44.26 12.99 0.23
C ASN A 9 42.90 12.22 0.27
N LEU A 10 41.78 12.99 0.24
CA LEU A 10 40.41 12.48 0.26
C LEU A 10 39.83 12.26 -1.14
N ASP A 11 40.68 12.04 -2.14
CA ASP A 11 40.26 11.60 -3.47
C ASP A 11 40.15 10.06 -3.58
N LYS A 12 39.33 9.44 -2.75
CA LYS A 12 38.69 8.21 -3.16
C LYS A 12 37.57 8.57 -4.12
N LYS A 13 37.88 8.62 -5.43
CA LYS A 13 36.90 8.53 -6.52
C LYS A 13 35.93 7.40 -6.17
N ARG A 14 34.73 7.73 -5.68
CA ARG A 14 33.58 6.83 -5.75
C ARG A 14 33.47 6.48 -7.23
N LYS A 15 33.77 5.26 -7.61
CA LYS A 15 33.34 4.71 -8.90
C LYS A 15 31.82 4.92 -8.89
N GLU A 16 31.32 5.82 -9.73
CA GLU A 16 29.90 5.95 -9.99
C GLU A 16 29.42 4.56 -10.39
N ASN A 17 28.60 3.97 -9.53
CA ASN A 17 27.95 2.72 -9.81
C ASN A 17 26.89 3.05 -10.86
N ASN A 18 27.19 2.87 -12.13
CA ASN A 18 26.34 3.28 -13.25
C ASN A 18 25.15 2.32 -13.47
N MET A 19 24.95 1.37 -12.54
CA MET A 19 23.84 0.42 -12.62
C MET A 19 22.56 1.08 -12.14
N GLU A 20 21.50 0.80 -12.86
CA GLU A 20 20.15 1.26 -12.60
C GLU A 20 19.48 0.40 -11.50
N ASN A 21 18.59 0.97 -10.71
CA ASN A 21 17.72 0.24 -9.81
C ASN A 21 16.38 -0.04 -10.50
N LEU A 22 15.75 -1.15 -10.16
CA LEU A 22 14.37 -1.45 -10.55
C LEU A 22 13.45 -1.22 -9.36
N ILE A 23 12.33 -0.53 -9.56
CA ILE A 23 11.26 -0.45 -8.57
C ILE A 23 9.92 -0.81 -9.20
N ILE A 24 9.23 -1.79 -8.62
CA ILE A 24 7.98 -2.35 -9.15
C ILE A 24 6.84 -2.06 -8.18
N ALA A 25 5.76 -1.48 -8.68
CA ALA A 25 4.51 -1.27 -7.96
C ALA A 25 3.34 -1.88 -8.72
N THR A 26 2.31 -2.36 -8.01
CA THR A 26 1.13 -2.99 -8.59
C THR A 26 -0.18 -2.34 -8.12
N THR A 27 -0.12 -1.48 -7.11
CA THR A 27 -1.27 -0.78 -6.55
C THR A 27 -0.97 0.71 -6.33
N PRO A 28 -1.99 1.56 -6.22
CA PRO A 28 -1.82 2.99 -5.93
C PRO A 28 -0.99 3.29 -4.68
N LEU A 29 -1.22 2.57 -3.58
CA LEU A 29 -0.43 2.73 -2.35
C LEU A 29 1.03 2.37 -2.59
N GLN A 30 1.29 1.25 -3.26
CA GLN A 30 2.65 0.83 -3.63
C GLN A 30 3.34 1.85 -4.53
N ALA A 31 2.62 2.45 -5.48
CA ALA A 31 3.17 3.52 -6.34
C ALA A 31 3.60 4.75 -5.52
N LYS A 32 2.81 5.12 -4.52
CA LYS A 32 3.16 6.21 -3.61
C LYS A 32 4.40 5.87 -2.76
N ILE A 33 4.47 4.63 -2.23
CA ILE A 33 5.65 4.16 -1.50
C ILE A 33 6.89 4.13 -2.41
N ALA A 34 6.75 3.63 -3.64
CA ALA A 34 7.83 3.60 -4.62
C ALA A 34 8.40 5.00 -4.93
N ASN A 35 7.53 6.01 -5.10
CA ASN A 35 7.95 7.39 -5.28
C ASN A 35 8.67 7.94 -4.04
N TYR A 36 8.20 7.60 -2.85
CA TYR A 36 8.86 8.00 -1.60
C TYR A 36 10.25 7.35 -1.48
N ILE A 37 10.38 6.06 -1.78
CA ILE A 37 11.66 5.34 -1.78
C ILE A 37 12.62 5.97 -2.81
N GLN A 38 12.16 6.26 -4.02
CA GLN A 38 12.98 6.94 -5.02
C GLN A 38 13.55 8.26 -4.50
N ASN A 39 12.76 9.04 -3.76
CA ASN A 39 13.23 10.29 -3.17
C ASN A 39 14.29 10.07 -2.08
N LEU A 40 14.23 8.96 -1.32
CA LEU A 40 15.29 8.60 -0.36
C LEU A 40 16.63 8.28 -1.06
N TYR A 41 16.57 7.86 -2.32
CA TYR A 41 17.72 7.52 -3.17
C TYR A 41 17.85 8.47 -4.36
N SER A 42 17.63 9.77 -4.14
CA SER A 42 17.53 10.81 -5.18
C SER A 42 18.76 10.90 -6.11
N GLU A 43 19.94 10.47 -5.65
CA GLU A 43 21.17 10.44 -6.45
C GLU A 43 21.32 9.19 -7.31
N GLU A 44 20.41 8.21 -7.18
CA GLU A 44 20.47 6.94 -7.91
C GLU A 44 19.48 6.94 -9.08
N LYS A 45 19.78 6.14 -10.11
CA LYS A 45 18.90 5.98 -11.28
C LYS A 45 17.91 4.85 -11.03
N PHE A 46 16.66 5.07 -11.42
CA PHE A 46 15.60 4.08 -11.32
C PHE A 46 14.92 3.84 -12.65
N LEU A 47 14.58 2.59 -12.91
CA LEU A 47 13.53 2.17 -13.82
C LEU A 47 12.29 1.89 -12.97
N LYS A 48 11.26 2.73 -13.09
CA LYS A 48 9.99 2.60 -12.38
C LYS A 48 9.00 1.85 -13.24
N VAL A 49 8.50 0.73 -12.72
CA VAL A 49 7.58 -0.16 -13.45
C VAL A 49 6.28 -0.29 -12.66
N TYR A 50 5.17 0.02 -13.31
CA TYR A 50 3.83 -0.18 -12.77
C TYR A 50 3.12 -1.31 -13.51
N ILE A 51 2.63 -2.30 -12.78
CA ILE A 51 2.01 -3.51 -13.32
C ILE A 51 0.63 -3.69 -12.70
N THR A 52 -0.42 -3.75 -13.50
CA THR A 52 -1.78 -3.93 -12.98
C THR A 52 -2.63 -4.82 -13.89
N PRO A 53 -3.49 -5.70 -13.33
CA PRO A 53 -4.46 -6.45 -14.12
C PRO A 53 -5.71 -5.64 -14.45
N VAL A 54 -5.88 -4.45 -13.85
CA VAL A 54 -7.04 -3.57 -14.04
C VAL A 54 -6.58 -2.15 -14.21
N MET A 55 -6.90 -1.52 -15.34
CA MET A 55 -6.62 -0.11 -15.58
C MET A 55 -7.89 0.71 -15.37
N ASN A 56 -7.83 1.70 -14.49
CA ASN A 56 -8.88 2.66 -14.21
C ASN A 56 -8.26 4.02 -13.85
N GLU A 57 -9.08 5.06 -13.68
CA GLU A 57 -8.61 6.43 -13.38
C GLU A 57 -7.66 6.50 -12.18
N ARG A 58 -7.86 5.69 -11.15
CA ARG A 58 -6.98 5.64 -9.97
C ARG A 58 -5.62 5.04 -10.32
N GLN A 59 -5.61 3.94 -11.07
CA GLN A 59 -4.37 3.32 -11.52
C GLN A 59 -3.59 4.27 -12.43
N GLU A 60 -4.26 4.92 -13.38
CA GLU A 60 -3.67 5.92 -14.28
C GLU A 60 -3.08 7.10 -13.51
N TYR A 61 -3.80 7.59 -12.49
CA TYR A 61 -3.33 8.71 -11.68
C TYR A 61 -2.01 8.40 -10.97
N TYR A 62 -1.89 7.24 -10.32
CA TYR A 62 -0.70 6.88 -9.55
C TYR A 62 0.45 6.31 -10.39
N SER A 63 0.16 5.82 -11.59
CA SER A 63 1.19 5.29 -12.50
C SER A 63 1.78 6.33 -13.46
N ARG A 64 1.26 7.55 -13.51
CA ARG A 64 1.64 8.57 -14.50
C ARG A 64 3.13 8.96 -14.48
N ASP A 65 3.79 8.82 -13.35
CA ASP A 65 5.21 9.15 -13.17
C ASP A 65 6.12 7.90 -13.25
N PHE A 66 5.59 6.77 -13.74
CA PHE A 66 6.34 5.54 -13.96
C PHE A 66 6.85 5.49 -15.41
N ASP A 67 8.07 4.95 -15.59
CA ASP A 67 8.71 4.85 -16.91
C ASP A 67 8.02 3.82 -17.79
N LEU A 68 7.56 2.72 -17.18
CA LEU A 68 6.82 1.65 -17.85
C LEU A 68 5.53 1.35 -17.09
N VAL A 69 4.42 1.31 -17.83
CA VAL A 69 3.09 0.96 -17.28
C VAL A 69 2.51 -0.18 -18.10
N PHE A 70 2.20 -1.29 -17.43
CA PHE A 70 1.67 -2.49 -18.07
C PHE A 70 0.29 -2.85 -17.52
N HIS A 71 -0.66 -3.03 -18.46
CA HIS A 71 -1.92 -3.69 -18.19
C HIS A 71 -1.79 -5.16 -18.57
N VAL A 72 -1.59 -6.02 -17.58
CA VAL A 72 -1.35 -7.46 -17.79
C VAL A 72 -2.66 -8.22 -17.77
N ALA A 73 -3.23 -8.42 -18.97
CA ALA A 73 -4.50 -9.11 -19.16
C ALA A 73 -4.33 -10.54 -19.72
N ASP A 74 -3.17 -10.85 -20.28
CA ASP A 74 -2.90 -12.11 -20.97
C ASP A 74 -1.41 -12.52 -20.91
N GLU A 75 -1.10 -13.70 -21.45
CA GLU A 75 0.26 -14.24 -21.49
C GLU A 75 1.19 -13.41 -22.37
N ALA A 76 0.72 -12.77 -23.42
CA ALA A 76 1.55 -11.96 -24.31
C ALA A 76 2.06 -10.72 -23.57
N THR A 77 1.19 -10.03 -22.82
CA THR A 77 1.57 -8.92 -21.97
C THR A 77 2.46 -9.35 -20.80
N TYR A 78 2.24 -10.54 -20.25
CA TYR A 78 3.11 -11.12 -19.22
C TYR A 78 4.55 -11.27 -19.73
N GLU A 79 4.74 -11.90 -20.90
CA GLU A 79 6.06 -12.08 -21.53
C GLU A 79 6.68 -10.74 -21.96
N GLN A 80 5.88 -9.76 -22.37
CA GLN A 80 6.36 -8.43 -22.67
C GLN A 80 6.99 -7.77 -21.43
N VAL A 81 6.34 -7.87 -20.26
CA VAL A 81 6.89 -7.34 -19.01
C VAL A 81 8.20 -8.02 -18.67
N LEU A 82 8.26 -9.36 -18.74
CA LEU A 82 9.49 -10.09 -18.48
C LEU A 82 10.64 -9.64 -19.38
N ASN A 83 10.37 -9.50 -20.68
CA ASN A 83 11.41 -9.09 -21.66
C ASN A 83 11.92 -7.67 -21.43
N GLN A 84 11.08 -6.76 -20.93
CA GLN A 84 11.47 -5.36 -20.67
C GLN A 84 12.08 -5.14 -19.30
N CYS A 85 11.67 -5.94 -18.31
CA CYS A 85 12.07 -5.74 -16.90
C CYS A 85 13.19 -6.67 -16.45
N THR A 86 13.57 -7.70 -17.24
CA THR A 86 14.65 -8.62 -16.87
C THR A 86 15.98 -8.10 -17.40
N LYS A 87 16.84 -7.60 -16.49
CA LYS A 87 18.16 -7.01 -16.80
C LYS A 87 19.13 -7.24 -15.64
N GLU A 88 20.24 -6.52 -15.67
CA GLU A 88 21.16 -6.37 -14.56
C GLU A 88 20.84 -5.08 -13.79
N TYR A 89 20.67 -5.19 -12.46
CA TYR A 89 20.33 -4.08 -11.57
C TYR A 89 21.28 -3.99 -10.37
N ASP A 90 21.47 -2.79 -9.84
CA ASP A 90 22.13 -2.64 -8.54
C ASP A 90 21.17 -3.11 -7.41
N LYS A 91 19.95 -2.56 -7.40
CA LYS A 91 18.91 -2.93 -6.45
C LYS A 91 17.59 -3.24 -7.16
N ILE A 92 16.85 -4.22 -6.67
CA ILE A 92 15.45 -4.43 -7.03
C ILE A 92 14.60 -4.12 -5.81
N PHE A 93 13.63 -3.20 -5.97
CA PHE A 93 12.60 -2.88 -4.97
C PHE A 93 11.25 -3.39 -5.45
N TYR A 94 10.54 -4.09 -4.59
CA TYR A 94 9.26 -4.70 -4.94
C TYR A 94 8.33 -4.79 -3.72
N ALA A 95 7.03 -4.93 -3.99
CA ALA A 95 6.01 -5.35 -3.05
C ALA A 95 5.31 -6.62 -3.57
N SER A 96 4.31 -7.13 -2.84
CA SER A 96 3.52 -8.32 -3.26
C SER A 96 4.39 -9.56 -3.45
N PHE A 97 4.80 -10.15 -2.34
CA PHE A 97 5.67 -11.34 -2.30
C PHE A 97 5.12 -12.56 -3.05
N ASP A 98 3.80 -12.64 -3.26
CA ASP A 98 3.11 -13.73 -3.92
C ASP A 98 2.75 -13.46 -5.38
N ASN A 99 3.14 -12.32 -5.94
CA ASN A 99 2.85 -12.00 -7.33
C ASN A 99 3.76 -12.80 -8.29
N PRO A 100 3.21 -13.72 -9.12
CA PRO A 100 4.02 -14.59 -9.98
C PRO A 100 4.92 -13.81 -10.95
N LEU A 101 4.47 -12.65 -11.44
CA LEU A 101 5.26 -11.85 -12.37
C LEU A 101 6.47 -11.20 -11.67
N ILE A 102 6.31 -10.76 -10.42
CA ILE A 102 7.43 -10.24 -9.61
C ILE A 102 8.41 -11.37 -9.30
N LEU A 103 7.92 -12.56 -8.91
CA LEU A 103 8.76 -13.74 -8.71
C LEU A 103 9.59 -14.05 -9.96
N ASP A 104 8.98 -14.00 -11.13
CA ASP A 104 9.64 -14.31 -12.38
C ASP A 104 10.65 -13.23 -12.84
N ILE A 105 10.33 -11.94 -12.62
CA ILE A 105 11.27 -10.84 -12.88
C ILE A 105 12.52 -10.99 -12.01
N VAL A 106 12.33 -11.23 -10.70
CA VAL A 106 13.45 -11.39 -9.77
C VAL A 106 14.27 -12.64 -10.12
N ALA A 107 13.61 -13.77 -10.41
CA ALA A 107 14.29 -15.03 -10.76
C ALA A 107 15.16 -14.93 -12.04
N ARG A 108 14.77 -14.08 -12.99
CA ARG A 108 15.47 -13.92 -14.27
C ARG A 108 16.45 -12.75 -14.31
N SER A 109 16.41 -11.88 -13.32
CA SER A 109 17.29 -10.71 -13.26
C SER A 109 18.59 -11.02 -12.52
N ASN A 110 19.68 -10.32 -12.90
CA ASN A 110 20.89 -10.25 -12.10
C ASN A 110 20.82 -8.99 -11.24
N TYR A 111 21.01 -9.12 -9.93
CA TYR A 111 20.97 -7.98 -9.01
C TYR A 111 21.98 -8.15 -7.88
N LYS A 112 22.39 -7.03 -7.26
CA LYS A 112 23.27 -7.07 -6.09
C LYS A 112 22.49 -7.07 -4.78
N HIS A 113 21.38 -6.31 -4.75
CA HIS A 113 20.58 -6.10 -3.53
C HIS A 113 19.10 -6.30 -3.81
N LEU A 114 18.42 -6.99 -2.91
CA LEU A 114 16.99 -7.23 -2.98
C LEU A 114 16.29 -6.51 -1.82
N MET A 115 15.39 -5.59 -2.15
CA MET A 115 14.66 -4.76 -1.21
C MET A 115 13.17 -4.95 -1.41
N SER A 116 12.40 -4.91 -0.34
CA SER A 116 10.94 -4.92 -0.44
C SER A 116 10.31 -3.73 0.26
N PHE A 117 9.03 -3.51 0.00
CA PHE A 117 8.21 -2.53 0.70
C PHE A 117 6.77 -3.02 0.82
N ASP A 118 5.99 -2.37 1.68
CA ASP A 118 4.66 -2.85 2.06
C ASP A 118 3.71 -3.09 0.88
N ASP A 119 3.00 -4.23 0.95
CA ASP A 119 1.80 -4.53 0.17
C ASP A 119 0.51 -4.25 0.96
N GLY A 120 0.57 -3.26 1.82
CA GLY A 120 -0.51 -2.91 2.72
C GLY A 120 -0.59 -3.83 3.95
N TYR A 121 -1.80 -4.11 4.43
CA TYR A 121 -2.03 -4.87 5.66
C TYR A 121 -1.55 -6.33 5.61
N ALA A 122 -1.31 -6.89 4.40
CA ALA A 122 -0.88 -8.28 4.24
C ALA A 122 0.46 -8.58 4.92
N ASP A 123 1.36 -7.61 5.00
CA ASP A 123 2.69 -7.75 5.58
C ASP A 123 2.70 -7.89 7.10
N ILE A 124 1.65 -7.42 7.77
CA ILE A 124 1.52 -7.39 9.22
C ILE A 124 0.34 -8.22 9.76
N TYR A 125 -0.32 -9.01 8.91
CA TYR A 125 -1.44 -9.84 9.32
C TYR A 125 -1.00 -11.28 9.59
N PRO A 126 -0.95 -11.74 10.88
CA PRO A 126 -0.39 -13.05 11.23
C PRO A 126 -1.21 -14.25 10.74
N LYS A 127 -2.44 -14.03 10.25
CA LYS A 127 -3.29 -15.03 9.60
C LYS A 127 -3.49 -14.74 8.10
N GLY A 128 -2.69 -13.81 7.56
CA GLY A 128 -2.73 -13.41 6.16
C GLY A 128 -2.01 -14.40 5.24
N MET A 129 -2.18 -14.18 3.95
CA MET A 129 -1.63 -15.05 2.90
C MET A 129 -0.11 -15.23 2.96
N TYR A 130 0.63 -14.24 3.50
CA TYR A 130 2.08 -14.32 3.65
C TYR A 130 2.54 -15.08 4.89
N ALA A 131 1.67 -15.22 5.90
CA ALA A 131 1.95 -15.97 7.13
C ALA A 131 1.49 -17.43 7.06
N LEU A 132 0.65 -17.80 6.10
CA LEU A 132 0.16 -19.15 5.90
C LEU A 132 1.21 -20.01 5.17
N PRO A 133 1.11 -21.36 5.24
CA PRO A 133 1.97 -22.25 4.46
C PRO A 133 1.98 -21.88 2.98
N LEU A 134 3.13 -22.11 2.33
CA LEU A 134 3.32 -21.82 0.92
C LEU A 134 2.26 -22.54 0.05
N ASP A 135 1.59 -21.78 -0.81
CA ASP A 135 0.65 -22.29 -1.79
C ASP A 135 1.35 -22.38 -3.16
N TYR A 136 0.94 -23.35 -4.01
CA TYR A 136 1.50 -23.50 -5.35
C TYR A 136 1.36 -22.24 -6.24
N ARG A 137 0.34 -21.41 -5.97
CA ARG A 137 0.11 -20.11 -6.65
C ARG A 137 1.15 -19.06 -6.32
N GLN A 138 1.93 -19.28 -5.26
CA GLN A 138 2.98 -18.38 -4.76
C GLN A 138 4.38 -18.87 -5.19
N VAL A 139 4.42 -19.57 -6.33
CA VAL A 139 5.64 -20.06 -6.97
C VAL A 139 5.70 -19.53 -8.40
N GLY A 140 6.75 -18.83 -8.75
CA GLY A 140 6.98 -18.32 -10.10
C GLY A 140 7.29 -19.44 -11.10
N LYS A 141 7.16 -19.17 -12.40
CA LYS A 141 7.47 -20.11 -13.50
C LYS A 141 8.92 -20.62 -13.45
N TYR A 142 9.84 -19.84 -12.87
CA TYR A 142 11.26 -20.17 -12.75
C TYR A 142 11.63 -20.73 -11.37
N GLY A 143 10.64 -21.15 -10.59
CA GLY A 143 10.81 -21.87 -9.32
C GLY A 143 11.10 -21.00 -8.10
N LEU A 144 11.24 -19.68 -8.23
CA LEU A 144 11.36 -18.78 -7.09
C LEU A 144 10.02 -18.71 -6.36
N THR A 145 10.06 -18.76 -5.03
CA THR A 145 8.87 -18.80 -4.19
C THR A 145 8.67 -17.49 -3.41
N ARG A 146 7.47 -17.28 -2.89
CA ARG A 146 7.17 -16.23 -1.91
C ARG A 146 8.17 -16.25 -0.73
N ASP A 147 8.40 -17.43 -0.18
CA ASP A 147 9.28 -17.57 0.99
C ASP A 147 10.74 -17.25 0.66
N ASP A 148 11.20 -17.55 -0.57
CA ASP A 148 12.51 -17.13 -1.04
C ASP A 148 12.62 -15.60 -1.12
N LEU A 149 11.60 -14.91 -1.64
CA LEU A 149 11.59 -13.45 -1.67
C LEU A 149 11.67 -12.85 -0.26
N ILE A 150 10.84 -13.33 0.67
CA ILE A 150 10.82 -12.87 2.07
C ILE A 150 12.19 -13.09 2.72
N ASN A 151 12.78 -14.27 2.56
CA ASN A 151 14.05 -14.63 3.18
C ASN A 151 15.23 -13.86 2.59
N ASN A 152 15.24 -13.65 1.26
CA ASN A 152 16.33 -12.98 0.54
C ASN A 152 16.25 -11.45 0.58
N THR A 153 15.12 -10.88 0.98
CA THR A 153 14.99 -9.43 1.21
C THR A 153 16.03 -8.97 2.24
N GLU A 154 16.82 -7.96 1.89
CA GLU A 154 17.83 -7.36 2.77
C GLU A 154 17.25 -6.27 3.65
N LYS A 155 16.34 -5.45 3.10
CA LYS A 155 15.60 -4.42 3.81
C LYS A 155 14.15 -4.40 3.34
N HIS A 156 13.26 -4.14 4.27
CA HIS A 156 11.83 -3.97 4.02
C HIS A 156 11.37 -2.60 4.50
N TYR A 157 10.88 -1.78 3.58
CA TYR A 157 10.40 -0.43 3.87
C TYR A 157 8.94 -0.50 4.28
N THR A 158 8.66 -0.16 5.53
CA THR A 158 7.33 -0.35 6.11
C THR A 158 6.72 0.93 6.69
N LEU A 159 5.41 1.03 6.56
CA LEU A 159 4.56 2.05 7.17
C LEU A 159 4.09 1.64 8.57
N TYR A 160 4.29 0.37 8.95
CA TYR A 160 3.64 -0.24 10.10
C TYR A 160 4.63 -0.53 11.23
N ASP A 161 4.34 0.03 12.41
CA ASP A 161 4.95 -0.39 13.67
C ASP A 161 4.05 -1.47 14.28
N SER A 162 4.36 -2.73 13.99
CA SER A 162 3.59 -3.90 14.40
C SER A 162 4.46 -4.95 15.09
N ASP A 163 3.87 -5.69 16.03
CA ASP A 163 4.55 -6.81 16.68
C ASP A 163 4.83 -7.98 15.72
N PHE A 164 4.03 -8.10 14.67
CA PHE A 164 4.19 -9.11 13.62
C PHE A 164 4.51 -8.44 12.29
N HIS A 165 5.54 -8.96 11.63
CA HIS A 165 5.88 -8.70 10.23
C HIS A 165 6.28 -10.00 9.55
N VAL A 166 5.96 -10.15 8.28
CA VAL A 166 6.39 -11.31 7.48
C VAL A 166 7.90 -11.30 7.23
N VAL A 167 8.50 -10.12 7.16
CA VAL A 167 9.96 -9.93 7.07
C VAL A 167 10.54 -9.78 8.47
N ALA A 168 11.73 -10.33 8.69
CA ALA A 168 12.41 -10.29 9.99
C ALA A 168 12.64 -8.84 10.49
N LYS A 169 12.43 -8.62 11.78
CA LYS A 169 12.40 -7.28 12.40
C LYS A 169 13.67 -6.46 12.17
N GLU A 170 14.83 -7.10 12.14
CA GLU A 170 16.14 -6.46 11.93
C GLU A 170 16.31 -5.91 10.49
N LYS A 171 15.45 -6.29 9.56
CA LYS A 171 15.45 -5.82 8.16
C LYS A 171 14.49 -4.66 7.94
N LEU A 172 13.67 -4.28 8.94
CA LEU A 172 12.65 -3.25 8.79
C LEU A 172 13.26 -1.84 8.75
N VAL A 173 12.77 -1.03 7.82
CA VAL A 173 13.07 0.40 7.67
C VAL A 173 11.75 1.16 7.70
N TYR A 174 11.49 1.88 8.79
CA TYR A 174 10.24 2.60 8.96
C TYR A 174 10.20 3.87 8.13
N LEU A 175 9.16 4.03 7.33
CA LEU A 175 8.87 5.23 6.55
C LEU A 175 8.11 6.23 7.43
N GLN A 176 8.87 7.06 8.15
CA GLN A 176 8.29 8.09 9.01
C GLN A 176 7.61 9.18 8.18
N ASP A 177 6.55 9.75 8.73
CA ASP A 177 5.84 10.90 8.14
C ASP A 177 5.27 10.69 6.72
N PHE A 178 5.15 9.44 6.27
CA PHE A 178 4.69 9.09 4.92
C PHE A 178 3.28 9.61 4.60
N PHE A 179 2.38 9.61 5.59
CA PHE A 179 1.00 10.11 5.47
C PHE A 179 0.80 11.50 6.09
N MET A 180 1.88 12.22 6.38
CA MET A 180 1.72 13.61 6.79
C MET A 180 1.05 14.41 5.69
N LEU A 181 -0.07 15.03 6.03
CA LEU A 181 -0.79 15.92 5.14
C LEU A 181 -0.23 17.34 5.32
N ASP A 182 0.31 17.90 4.25
CA ASP A 182 0.76 19.31 4.22
C ASP A 182 -0.43 20.23 3.88
N ILE A 183 -1.48 20.15 4.69
CA ILE A 183 -2.66 20.99 4.55
C ILE A 183 -3.29 21.28 5.91
N GLU A 184 -3.62 22.53 6.17
CA GLU A 184 -4.46 22.91 7.30
C GLU A 184 -5.94 22.84 6.88
N PRO A 185 -6.79 22.11 7.64
CA PRO A 185 -8.23 22.13 7.41
C PRO A 185 -8.84 23.52 7.52
N VAL A 186 -9.91 23.77 6.77
CA VAL A 186 -10.70 24.98 6.95
C VAL A 186 -11.29 25.02 8.36
N LYS A 187 -11.15 26.16 9.06
CA LYS A 187 -11.65 26.33 10.44
C LYS A 187 -13.10 26.80 10.43
N ASN A 188 -14.05 25.86 10.42
CA ASN A 188 -15.49 26.17 10.34
C ASN A 188 -16.41 25.31 11.23
N GLY A 189 -15.85 24.45 12.08
CA GLY A 189 -16.57 23.55 12.98
C GLY A 189 -17.35 22.43 12.28
N LYS A 190 -17.25 22.27 10.95
CA LYS A 190 -18.00 21.25 10.23
C LYS A 190 -17.24 19.92 10.23
N THR A 191 -18.00 18.82 10.33
CA THR A 191 -17.50 17.45 10.27
C THR A 191 -18.06 16.75 9.04
N ALA A 192 -17.22 16.09 8.24
CA ALA A 192 -17.67 15.13 7.24
C ALA A 192 -17.65 13.71 7.83
N LYS A 193 -18.71 12.93 7.60
CA LYS A 193 -18.78 11.52 7.94
C LYS A 193 -18.61 10.69 6.68
N VAL A 194 -17.61 9.83 6.65
CA VAL A 194 -17.25 9.04 5.47
C VAL A 194 -17.30 7.55 5.82
N LEU A 195 -18.00 6.75 5.02
CA LEU A 195 -17.95 5.29 5.10
C LEU A 195 -17.08 4.74 3.97
N LEU A 196 -16.05 3.98 4.32
CA LEU A 196 -15.23 3.24 3.37
C LEU A 196 -15.88 1.89 3.06
N GLY A 197 -16.09 1.63 1.78
CA GLY A 197 -16.60 0.36 1.28
C GLY A 197 -15.63 -0.79 1.51
N GLN A 198 -16.17 -2.00 1.47
CA GLN A 198 -15.44 -3.25 1.60
C GLN A 198 -15.88 -4.21 0.50
N ASN A 199 -14.96 -4.99 -0.06
CA ASN A 199 -15.30 -6.03 -1.02
C ASN A 199 -15.82 -7.29 -0.32
N PHE A 200 -17.06 -7.21 0.16
CA PHE A 200 -17.69 -8.31 0.91
C PHE A 200 -17.85 -9.59 0.08
N SER A 201 -17.98 -9.49 -1.24
CA SER A 201 -18.16 -10.66 -2.10
C SER A 201 -16.96 -11.61 -2.14
N GLU A 202 -15.77 -11.14 -1.78
CA GLU A 202 -14.59 -12.01 -1.61
C GLU A 202 -14.60 -12.78 -0.29
N GLU A 203 -15.35 -12.30 0.70
CA GLU A 203 -15.41 -12.89 2.04
C GLU A 203 -16.65 -13.77 2.21
N ASP A 204 -17.82 -13.25 1.84
CA ASP A 204 -19.10 -13.95 1.95
C ASP A 204 -20.13 -13.35 0.98
N GLU A 205 -20.52 -14.10 -0.03
CA GLU A 205 -21.53 -13.69 -1.02
C GLU A 205 -22.92 -13.45 -0.41
N SER A 206 -23.19 -13.95 0.81
CA SER A 206 -24.47 -13.73 1.50
C SER A 206 -24.60 -12.31 2.07
N ILE A 207 -23.50 -11.57 2.19
CA ILE A 207 -23.54 -10.19 2.68
C ILE A 207 -24.16 -9.28 1.62
N SER A 208 -25.39 -8.90 1.86
CA SER A 208 -26.17 -8.11 0.89
C SER A 208 -25.78 -6.62 0.88
N VAL A 209 -26.07 -5.97 -0.25
CA VAL A 209 -25.98 -4.50 -0.40
C VAL A 209 -26.77 -3.76 0.69
N ASN A 210 -27.90 -4.32 1.12
CA ASN A 210 -28.71 -3.77 2.19
C ASN A 210 -27.97 -3.66 3.53
N PHE A 211 -27.05 -4.58 3.79
CA PHE A 211 -26.20 -4.54 4.98
C PHE A 211 -25.38 -3.22 5.03
N ILE A 212 -24.66 -2.88 3.97
CA ILE A 212 -23.85 -1.67 3.89
C ILE A 212 -24.74 -0.42 3.94
N THR A 213 -25.84 -0.43 3.17
CA THR A 213 -26.83 0.67 3.14
C THR A 213 -27.40 0.95 4.54
N THR A 214 -27.66 -0.11 5.32
CA THR A 214 -28.17 0.02 6.69
C THR A 214 -27.16 0.71 7.62
N TYR A 215 -25.90 0.34 7.56
CA TYR A 215 -24.84 1.02 8.33
C TYR A 215 -24.64 2.46 7.88
N ALA A 216 -24.60 2.71 6.58
CA ALA A 216 -24.47 4.06 6.04
C ALA A 216 -25.58 4.98 6.54
N LYS A 217 -26.82 4.48 6.59
CA LYS A 217 -27.99 5.20 7.11
C LYS A 217 -27.93 5.39 8.63
N ALA A 218 -27.60 4.33 9.40
CA ALA A 218 -27.52 4.40 10.86
C ALA A 218 -26.45 5.40 11.34
N LEU A 219 -25.34 5.50 10.63
CA LEU A 219 -24.24 6.44 10.89
C LEU A 219 -24.52 7.85 10.35
N ASN A 220 -25.56 8.01 9.51
CA ASN A 220 -25.84 9.25 8.79
C ASN A 220 -24.60 9.78 8.08
N VAL A 221 -23.99 8.96 7.23
CA VAL A 221 -22.77 9.33 6.51
C VAL A 221 -23.05 10.35 5.40
N ASP A 222 -22.14 11.31 5.24
CA ASP A 222 -22.20 12.31 4.17
C ASP A 222 -21.67 11.73 2.86
N TYR A 223 -20.64 10.87 2.95
CA TYR A 223 -19.96 10.31 1.79
C TYR A 223 -19.73 8.81 1.92
N TYR A 224 -19.80 8.14 0.79
CA TYR A 224 -19.37 6.77 0.62
C TYR A 224 -18.20 6.68 -0.36
N VAL A 225 -17.15 5.95 0.03
CA VAL A 225 -16.00 5.66 -0.82
C VAL A 225 -16.02 4.18 -1.17
N PRO A 226 -16.35 3.80 -2.41
CA PRO A 226 -16.44 2.40 -2.78
C PRO A 226 -15.06 1.72 -2.77
N HIS A 227 -15.04 0.44 -2.41
CA HIS A 227 -13.83 -0.36 -2.58
C HIS A 227 -13.52 -0.53 -4.08
N PRO A 228 -12.25 -0.51 -4.53
CA PRO A 228 -11.92 -0.61 -5.97
C PRO A 228 -12.47 -1.82 -6.71
N LYS A 229 -12.70 -2.93 -6.01
CA LYS A 229 -13.27 -4.17 -6.55
C LYS A 229 -14.78 -4.29 -6.35
N GLU A 230 -15.44 -3.28 -5.77
CA GLU A 230 -16.87 -3.30 -5.49
C GLU A 230 -17.68 -3.21 -6.77
N LYS A 231 -18.64 -4.12 -6.93
CA LYS A 231 -19.49 -4.25 -8.13
C LYS A 231 -20.95 -3.82 -7.92
N PHE A 232 -21.30 -3.34 -6.73
CA PHE A 232 -22.64 -2.90 -6.38
C PHE A 232 -22.68 -1.40 -6.09
N LYS A 233 -23.89 -0.87 -5.98
CA LYS A 233 -24.12 0.51 -5.54
C LYS A 233 -25.04 0.51 -4.34
N ILE A 234 -24.79 1.39 -3.38
CA ILE A 234 -25.67 1.66 -2.26
C ILE A 234 -26.49 2.92 -2.51
N ASP A 235 -27.73 2.92 -2.02
CA ASP A 235 -28.66 4.05 -2.22
C ASP A 235 -28.56 5.09 -1.11
N ASN A 236 -29.02 6.31 -1.44
CA ASN A 236 -29.17 7.43 -0.50
C ASN A 236 -27.87 7.90 0.18
N VAL A 237 -26.74 7.76 -0.50
CA VAL A 237 -25.44 8.29 -0.08
C VAL A 237 -24.80 9.07 -1.23
N LYS A 238 -24.01 10.09 -0.90
CA LYS A 238 -23.17 10.77 -1.87
C LYS A 238 -21.86 10.00 -2.03
N TYR A 239 -21.53 9.64 -3.24
CA TYR A 239 -20.23 9.01 -3.53
C TYR A 239 -19.12 10.06 -3.57
N LEU A 240 -18.02 9.80 -2.87
CA LEU A 240 -16.80 10.57 -3.07
C LEU A 240 -16.08 10.02 -4.29
N VAL A 241 -16.30 10.66 -5.44
CA VAL A 241 -15.68 10.24 -6.71
C VAL A 241 -14.34 10.96 -6.84
N THR A 242 -13.26 10.18 -6.76
CA THR A 242 -11.89 10.69 -6.85
C THR A 242 -10.95 9.60 -7.36
N PRO A 243 -9.93 9.94 -8.16
CA PRO A 243 -8.88 8.99 -8.54
C PRO A 243 -7.88 8.74 -7.40
N LEU A 244 -8.00 9.45 -6.27
CA LEU A 244 -7.07 9.34 -5.16
C LEU A 244 -7.38 8.13 -4.25
N ILE A 245 -6.37 7.58 -3.60
CA ILE A 245 -6.57 6.76 -2.41
C ILE A 245 -7.17 7.64 -1.31
N PHE A 246 -7.83 7.03 -0.33
CA PHE A 246 -8.58 7.82 0.65
C PHE A 246 -7.70 8.74 1.49
N GLU A 247 -6.51 8.32 1.83
CA GLU A 247 -5.53 9.12 2.56
C GLU A 247 -5.19 10.42 1.83
N ASP A 248 -5.04 10.38 0.51
CA ASP A 248 -4.79 11.57 -0.31
C ASP A 248 -6.07 12.39 -0.55
N ALA A 249 -7.23 11.71 -0.60
CA ALA A 249 -8.53 12.38 -0.78
C ALA A 249 -8.95 13.23 0.42
N LEU A 250 -8.37 13.03 1.61
CA LEU A 250 -8.57 13.90 2.78
C LEU A 250 -8.28 15.37 2.48
N VAL A 251 -7.29 15.64 1.64
CA VAL A 251 -6.94 17.01 1.21
C VAL A 251 -8.15 17.71 0.56
N GLU A 252 -8.96 16.99 -0.20
CA GLU A 252 -10.17 17.56 -0.80
C GLU A 252 -11.28 17.81 0.23
N LEU A 253 -11.42 16.90 1.19
CA LEU A 253 -12.40 17.06 2.28
C LEU A 253 -12.04 18.24 3.20
N PHE A 254 -10.77 18.43 3.52
CA PHE A 254 -10.29 19.52 4.37
C PHE A 254 -10.47 20.93 3.77
N LYS A 255 -10.74 21.04 2.47
CA LYS A 255 -11.15 22.32 1.86
C LYS A 255 -12.56 22.77 2.26
N GLU A 256 -13.42 21.82 2.67
CA GLU A 256 -14.83 22.09 3.00
C GLU A 256 -15.17 21.81 4.47
N TYR A 257 -14.40 20.93 5.16
CA TYR A 257 -14.65 20.47 6.52
C TYR A 257 -13.42 20.65 7.40
N GLU A 258 -13.65 20.98 8.66
CA GLU A 258 -12.60 21.07 9.67
C GLU A 258 -12.24 19.70 10.22
N PHE A 259 -13.23 18.80 10.35
CA PHE A 259 -13.06 17.46 10.90
C PHE A 259 -13.57 16.40 9.92
N VAL A 260 -12.95 15.21 9.96
CA VAL A 260 -13.39 14.05 9.18
C VAL A 260 -13.53 12.84 10.11
N GLU A 261 -14.73 12.26 10.19
CA GLU A 261 -14.99 10.97 10.81
C GLU A 261 -15.04 9.88 9.75
N VAL A 262 -14.14 8.93 9.85
CA VAL A 262 -14.00 7.81 8.90
C VAL A 262 -14.51 6.54 9.55
N TYR A 263 -15.44 5.89 8.88
CA TYR A 263 -15.97 4.59 9.28
C TYR A 263 -15.52 3.52 8.28
N HIS A 264 -15.14 2.34 8.77
CA HIS A 264 -14.69 1.23 7.93
C HIS A 264 -15.03 -0.11 8.59
N PHE A 265 -14.87 -1.22 7.85
CA PHE A 265 -15.03 -2.58 8.42
C PHE A 265 -13.67 -3.20 8.76
N THR A 266 -12.74 -3.25 7.80
CA THR A 266 -11.38 -3.81 7.99
C THR A 266 -10.32 -3.08 7.15
N SER A 267 -10.48 -1.78 6.90
CA SER A 267 -9.55 -1.02 6.06
C SER A 267 -8.23 -0.71 6.77
N SER A 268 -7.10 -0.84 6.05
CA SER A 268 -5.78 -0.39 6.49
C SER A 268 -5.67 1.12 6.69
N VAL A 269 -6.60 1.91 6.14
CA VAL A 269 -6.72 3.35 6.38
C VAL A 269 -6.75 3.67 7.88
N SER A 270 -7.31 2.78 8.72
CA SER A 270 -7.31 2.95 10.17
C SER A 270 -5.90 2.98 10.77
N LEU A 271 -4.96 2.24 10.21
CA LEU A 271 -3.58 2.25 10.64
C LEU A 271 -2.83 3.50 10.16
N HIS A 272 -3.16 3.96 8.97
CA HIS A 272 -2.50 5.10 8.33
C HIS A 272 -2.91 6.44 8.96
N LEU A 273 -4.19 6.57 9.34
CA LEU A 273 -4.78 7.84 9.74
C LEU A 273 -5.12 7.95 11.24
N LYS A 274 -4.88 6.93 12.05
CA LYS A 274 -5.25 6.92 13.48
C LYS A 274 -4.64 8.06 14.32
N ASN A 275 -3.54 8.64 13.86
CA ASN A 275 -2.85 9.74 14.52
C ASN A 275 -2.90 11.06 13.72
N THR A 276 -3.71 11.13 12.66
CA THR A 276 -3.85 12.32 11.84
C THR A 276 -4.73 13.35 12.55
N GLU A 277 -4.24 14.57 12.70
CA GLU A 277 -4.97 15.65 13.32
C GLU A 277 -6.29 15.92 12.57
N ASN A 278 -7.36 16.23 13.30
CA ASN A 278 -8.72 16.45 12.78
C ASN A 278 -9.38 15.25 12.07
N VAL A 279 -8.79 14.05 12.16
CA VAL A 279 -9.36 12.80 11.65
C VAL A 279 -9.65 11.84 12.79
N VAL A 280 -10.85 11.30 12.81
CA VAL A 280 -11.24 10.23 13.72
C VAL A 280 -11.59 9.00 12.90
N VAL A 281 -10.90 7.89 13.12
CA VAL A 281 -11.14 6.65 12.38
C VAL A 281 -11.73 5.60 13.29
N LYS A 282 -12.87 5.02 12.90
CA LYS A 282 -13.62 4.02 13.69
C LYS A 282 -13.97 2.81 12.83
N GLY A 283 -13.58 1.63 13.28
CA GLY A 283 -14.08 0.39 12.72
C GLY A 283 -15.53 0.12 13.16
N ILE A 284 -16.34 -0.40 12.27
CA ILE A 284 -17.71 -0.86 12.57
C ILE A 284 -17.62 -2.33 12.97
N GLU A 285 -18.08 -2.66 14.18
CA GLU A 285 -18.10 -4.04 14.65
C GLU A 285 -19.09 -4.88 13.84
N VAL A 286 -18.58 -5.97 13.24
CA VAL A 286 -19.39 -6.94 12.50
C VAL A 286 -18.88 -8.36 12.76
N PRO A 287 -19.77 -9.35 12.87
CA PRO A 287 -19.35 -10.72 13.23
C PRO A 287 -18.52 -11.42 12.17
N TYR A 288 -18.56 -10.98 10.92
CA TYR A 288 -17.89 -11.64 9.78
C TYR A 288 -16.37 -11.45 9.75
N TYR A 289 -15.84 -10.42 10.43
CA TYR A 289 -14.44 -10.04 10.38
C TYR A 289 -13.72 -10.08 11.73
N ASN A 290 -14.22 -10.86 12.67
CA ASN A 290 -13.72 -10.87 14.05
C ASN A 290 -12.20 -10.99 14.14
N ASP A 291 -11.57 -11.87 13.38
CA ASP A 291 -10.12 -12.09 13.42
C ASP A 291 -9.36 -10.84 12.93
N ARG A 292 -9.77 -10.26 11.79
CA ARG A 292 -9.14 -9.05 11.25
C ARG A 292 -9.38 -7.84 12.14
N GLN A 293 -10.60 -7.68 12.66
CA GLN A 293 -10.94 -6.59 13.56
C GLN A 293 -10.19 -6.69 14.89
N ASN A 294 -10.02 -7.89 15.43
CA ASN A 294 -9.24 -8.11 16.65
C ASN A 294 -7.75 -7.75 16.43
N GLU A 295 -7.21 -8.05 15.25
CA GLU A 295 -5.84 -7.66 14.94
C GLU A 295 -5.69 -6.14 14.80
N LEU A 296 -6.62 -5.47 14.12
CA LEU A 296 -6.62 -4.00 14.04
C LEU A 296 -6.75 -3.36 15.43
N ARG A 297 -7.55 -3.94 16.34
CA ARG A 297 -7.62 -3.48 17.75
C ARG A 297 -6.27 -3.63 18.46
N ARG A 298 -5.54 -4.72 18.25
CA ARG A 298 -4.18 -4.89 18.81
C ARG A 298 -3.21 -3.83 18.28
N GLN A 299 -3.42 -3.38 17.05
CA GLN A 299 -2.67 -2.29 16.44
C GLN A 299 -3.17 -0.89 16.88
N GLY A 300 -4.10 -0.80 17.85
CA GLY A 300 -4.60 0.44 18.42
C GLY A 300 -5.73 1.11 17.63
N CYS A 301 -6.40 0.38 16.72
CA CYS A 301 -7.57 0.91 16.02
C CYS A 301 -8.83 0.81 16.91
N GLU A 302 -9.63 1.86 16.90
CA GLU A 302 -10.90 1.92 17.61
C GLU A 302 -12.04 1.28 16.81
N PHE A 303 -12.96 0.62 17.52
CA PHE A 303 -14.16 0.01 16.94
C PHE A 303 -15.40 0.45 17.70
N VAL A 304 -16.49 0.63 16.98
CA VAL A 304 -17.79 1.02 17.54
C VAL A 304 -18.87 0.01 17.19
N HIS A 305 -19.72 -0.24 18.15
CA HIS A 305 -20.96 -0.97 17.92
C HIS A 305 -22.02 0.00 17.37
N VAL A 306 -22.61 -0.32 16.22
CA VAL A 306 -23.67 0.49 15.61
C VAL A 306 -25.01 -0.19 15.85
N THR A 307 -25.89 0.46 16.60
CA THR A 307 -27.24 -0.04 16.80
C THR A 307 -28.06 0.20 15.52
N LEU A 308 -28.46 -0.88 14.89
CA LEU A 308 -29.35 -0.82 13.73
C LEU A 308 -30.79 -0.76 14.22
N GLY A 309 -31.47 0.39 13.99
CA GLY A 309 -32.90 0.51 14.26
C GLY A 309 -33.67 -0.36 13.25
N TRP A 310 -34.45 -1.29 13.76
CA TRP A 310 -35.43 -2.08 13.00
C TRP A 310 -36.75 -1.33 12.92
#